data_2222d8ce1d550fcf66a120fe0c6d7670
#
_entry.id   2222d8ce1d550fcf66a120fe0c6d7670
#
_cell.length_a   1.000
_cell.length_b   1.000
_cell.length_c   1.000
_cell.angle_alpha   90.00
_cell.angle_beta   90.00
_cell.angle_gamma   90.00
#
_symmetry.space_group_name_H-M   'P 1'
#
loop_
_entity.id
_entity.type
_entity.pdbx_description
1 polymer ?
#
loop_
_entity_poly.entity_id
_entity_poly.type
_entity_poly.pdbx_seq_one_letter_code
_entity_poly.pdbx_strand_id
1 'polypeptide(L)'
;MRKLKLKQLVACMILAQAPNAYSEDLMTIYHQALEADPESKAAAISVEISKEQTEEALGQMLPQISGTANWSGNSSNNPSQTQAVLDSNGRTSYVPNPNTSYAGTRYYASLNQTLFDFSKFWSWRRANTIEEQYNSENIAAQHALMHKVVEKYFGVLEAEDQLHFYQTEKNAMAKRLEQTQKQFAKQLVKITDVYTVEARLDQLKASEIEAETIVVTAKEALKELTNTPFSELYQLRDNVNYKPLDGQLEQWVEVAKSENPTLAAQLKAIEAAHDGVTVQKSKFLPDVDLQLNYYDTNTGYQSAKATSSGGSISTAVAAINVTVPIFDGGVSIHQLFESEHRLELAKNENESKIRALIKETSDSFLSSNASVRRIEASQKAVLSATKSREATEKGFQKGVETVTDILNAQQEEFKAKRELSQAKYAYIKHRARFMRSVGMITEQNIEEVNNWLQPKPLLSSVESVEKKEDKSEIKPFI
;
A
#
# COMPACT_ATOMS: atom_id res chain seq x y z
N MET A 1 54.96 -13.45 8.27
CA MET A 1 54.25 -14.28 7.24
C MET A 1 52.83 -14.70 7.62
N ARG A 2 52.09 -13.92 8.43
CA ARG A 2 50.69 -14.27 8.84
C ARG A 2 49.62 -13.30 8.33
N LYS A 3 49.98 -12.21 7.64
CA LYS A 3 49.05 -11.19 7.14
C LYS A 3 48.59 -11.39 5.66
N LEU A 4 49.20 -12.34 4.93
CA LEU A 4 48.82 -12.61 3.54
C LEU A 4 47.62 -13.59 3.38
N LYS A 5 47.40 -14.49 4.36
CA LYS A 5 46.33 -15.51 4.27
C LYS A 5 44.93 -14.96 4.56
N LEU A 6 44.81 -13.85 5.28
CA LEU A 6 43.49 -13.25 5.57
C LEU A 6 42.92 -12.47 4.40
N LYS A 7 43.74 -11.85 3.56
CA LYS A 7 43.29 -11.14 2.33
C LYS A 7 42.82 -12.09 1.22
N GLN A 8 43.40 -13.29 1.13
CA GLN A 8 42.95 -14.31 0.19
C GLN A 8 41.66 -15.00 0.62
N LEU A 9 41.36 -15.13 1.91
CA LEU A 9 40.09 -15.67 2.42
C LEU A 9 38.93 -14.67 2.26
N VAL A 10 39.18 -13.37 2.38
CA VAL A 10 38.17 -12.31 2.13
C VAL A 10 37.93 -12.16 0.63
N ALA A 11 38.92 -12.33 -0.23
CA ALA A 11 38.72 -12.31 -1.69
C ALA A 11 37.94 -13.53 -2.20
N CYS A 12 38.07 -14.70 -1.59
CA CYS A 12 37.25 -15.88 -1.91
C CYS A 12 35.79 -15.79 -1.40
N MET A 13 35.51 -15.04 -0.30
CA MET A 13 34.15 -14.83 0.18
C MET A 13 33.33 -13.82 -0.65
N ILE A 14 33.99 -12.91 -1.36
CA ILE A 14 33.32 -11.93 -2.23
C ILE A 14 32.97 -12.53 -3.61
N LEU A 15 33.61 -13.62 -4.03
CA LEU A 15 33.32 -14.30 -5.29
C LEU A 15 32.18 -15.35 -5.22
N ALA A 16 31.61 -15.59 -4.03
CA ALA A 16 30.53 -16.58 -3.84
C ALA A 16 29.12 -15.98 -3.86
N GLN A 17 28.96 -14.69 -4.12
CA GLN A 17 27.66 -14.06 -4.39
C GLN A 17 27.56 -13.64 -5.87
N ALA A 18 27.78 -14.59 -6.79
CA ALA A 18 27.15 -14.46 -8.08
C ALA A 18 25.63 -14.58 -7.83
N PRO A 19 24.79 -13.60 -8.15
CA PRO A 19 23.36 -13.80 -8.13
C PRO A 19 23.08 -14.95 -9.08
N ASN A 20 22.69 -16.11 -8.52
CA ASN A 20 22.11 -17.15 -9.34
C ASN A 20 20.93 -16.47 -10.04
N ALA A 21 21.01 -16.32 -11.35
CA ALA A 21 19.92 -15.83 -12.18
C ALA A 21 18.82 -16.93 -12.21
N TYR A 22 18.15 -17.11 -11.04
CA TYR A 22 16.94 -17.91 -10.99
C TYR A 22 15.81 -17.04 -11.49
N SER A 23 15.07 -17.57 -12.43
CA SER A 23 13.79 -17.01 -12.82
C SER A 23 12.86 -16.98 -11.60
N GLU A 24 12.24 -15.82 -11.34
CA GLU A 24 11.43 -15.61 -10.13
C GLU A 24 9.95 -15.91 -10.40
N ASP A 25 9.35 -16.66 -9.49
CA ASP A 25 7.93 -16.98 -9.54
C ASP A 25 7.07 -15.92 -8.83
N LEU A 26 5.76 -16.00 -9.00
CA LEU A 26 4.82 -15.04 -8.44
C LEU A 26 4.86 -14.99 -6.90
N MET A 27 5.06 -16.15 -6.25
CA MET A 27 5.13 -16.21 -4.78
C MET A 27 6.37 -15.54 -4.24
N THR A 28 7.52 -15.74 -4.88
CA THR A 28 8.78 -15.05 -4.52
C THR A 28 8.63 -13.54 -4.63
N ILE A 29 8.06 -13.04 -5.73
CA ILE A 29 7.79 -11.61 -5.93
C ILE A 29 6.78 -11.08 -4.89
N TYR A 30 5.77 -11.87 -4.53
CA TYR A 30 4.82 -11.48 -3.48
C TYR A 30 5.48 -11.33 -2.12
N HIS A 31 6.32 -12.28 -1.71
CA HIS A 31 7.05 -12.19 -0.44
C HIS A 31 8.03 -11.01 -0.42
N GLN A 32 8.74 -10.76 -1.52
CA GLN A 32 9.59 -9.57 -1.64
C GLN A 32 8.77 -8.27 -1.53
N ALA A 33 7.61 -8.21 -2.18
CA ALA A 33 6.73 -7.05 -2.10
C ALA A 33 6.16 -6.86 -0.69
N LEU A 34 5.79 -7.94 0.01
CA LEU A 34 5.28 -7.88 1.39
C LEU A 34 6.33 -7.28 2.35
N GLU A 35 7.61 -7.59 2.13
CA GLU A 35 8.70 -7.03 2.92
C GLU A 35 9.12 -5.62 2.49
N ALA A 36 8.85 -5.22 1.26
CA ALA A 36 9.36 -3.97 0.70
C ALA A 36 8.31 -2.85 0.62
N ASP A 37 7.03 -3.18 0.33
CA ASP A 37 6.00 -2.20 -0.03
C ASP A 37 5.72 -1.18 1.08
N PRO A 38 5.90 0.14 0.81
CA PRO A 38 5.71 1.17 1.80
C PRO A 38 4.24 1.36 2.22
N GLU A 39 3.27 1.09 1.32
CA GLU A 39 1.84 1.26 1.63
C GLU A 39 1.37 0.21 2.64
N SER A 40 1.77 -1.05 2.44
CA SER A 40 1.47 -2.13 3.38
C SER A 40 2.11 -1.89 4.75
N LYS A 41 3.39 -1.44 4.77
CA LYS A 41 4.07 -1.06 6.01
C LYS A 41 3.40 0.13 6.71
N ALA A 42 2.99 1.14 5.97
CA ALA A 42 2.29 2.29 6.54
C ALA A 42 0.96 1.89 7.17
N ALA A 43 0.20 0.97 6.55
CA ALA A 43 -1.02 0.45 7.11
C ALA A 43 -0.77 -0.31 8.43
N ALA A 44 0.26 -1.16 8.48
CA ALA A 44 0.66 -1.86 9.70
C ALA A 44 1.09 -0.90 10.82
N ILE A 45 1.88 0.13 10.49
CA ILE A 45 2.30 1.17 11.46
C ILE A 45 1.09 1.97 11.95
N SER A 46 0.09 2.23 11.09
CA SER A 46 -1.14 2.92 11.51
C SER A 46 -1.93 2.14 12.57
N VAL A 47 -1.90 0.80 12.52
CA VAL A 47 -2.45 -0.06 13.57
C VAL A 47 -1.70 0.16 14.89
N GLU A 48 -0.36 0.14 14.87
CA GLU A 48 0.42 0.37 16.09
C GLU A 48 0.18 1.78 16.66
N ILE A 49 0.09 2.81 15.81
CA ILE A 49 -0.24 4.17 16.23
C ILE A 49 -1.62 4.20 16.90
N SER A 50 -2.63 3.56 16.31
CA SER A 50 -3.99 3.56 16.87
C SER A 50 -4.06 2.81 18.20
N LYS A 51 -3.27 1.75 18.36
CA LYS A 51 -3.12 1.02 19.62
C LYS A 51 -2.52 1.91 20.71
N GLU A 52 -1.45 2.65 20.42
CA GLU A 52 -0.87 3.59 21.37
C GLU A 52 -1.87 4.72 21.74
N GLN A 53 -2.70 5.16 20.78
CA GLN A 53 -3.77 6.12 21.05
C GLN A 53 -4.88 5.55 21.96
N THR A 54 -5.17 4.26 21.86
CA THR A 54 -6.09 3.55 22.76
C THR A 54 -5.53 3.50 24.18
N GLU A 55 -4.25 3.16 24.34
CA GLU A 55 -3.56 3.18 25.63
C GLU A 55 -3.42 4.61 26.20
N GLU A 56 -3.19 5.62 25.36
CA GLU A 56 -3.20 7.02 25.77
C GLU A 56 -4.57 7.44 26.33
N ALA A 57 -5.64 7.08 25.62
CA ALA A 57 -7.01 7.37 26.09
C ALA A 57 -7.34 6.65 27.42
N LEU A 58 -6.88 5.41 27.61
CA LEU A 58 -6.95 4.70 28.87
C LEU A 58 -6.13 5.42 29.94
N GLY A 59 -4.91 5.83 29.59
CA GLY A 59 -4.01 6.58 30.47
C GLY A 59 -4.63 7.85 31.07
N GLN A 60 -5.52 8.52 30.34
CA GLN A 60 -6.24 9.70 30.84
C GLN A 60 -7.22 9.40 32.01
N MET A 61 -7.59 8.15 32.20
CA MET A 61 -8.41 7.70 33.33
C MET A 61 -7.55 7.23 34.51
N LEU A 62 -6.26 7.04 34.35
CA LEU A 62 -5.33 6.60 35.39
C LEU A 62 -4.82 7.78 36.22
N PRO A 63 -4.20 7.54 37.40
CA PRO A 63 -3.66 8.60 38.24
C PRO A 63 -2.57 9.40 37.49
N GLN A 64 -2.75 10.73 37.45
CA GLN A 64 -1.76 11.67 36.86
C GLN A 64 -0.95 12.23 38.02
N ILE A 65 0.36 11.94 38.03
CA ILE A 65 1.29 12.42 39.07
C ILE A 65 2.24 13.44 38.43
N SER A 66 2.36 14.61 39.02
CA SER A 66 3.29 15.62 38.59
C SER A 66 4.07 16.24 39.78
N GLY A 67 5.30 16.64 39.51
CA GLY A 67 6.14 17.35 40.45
C GLY A 67 6.68 18.66 39.83
N THR A 68 6.62 19.73 40.58
CA THR A 68 7.15 21.04 40.17
C THR A 68 8.09 21.59 41.21
N ALA A 69 9.25 22.03 40.82
CA ALA A 69 10.16 22.82 41.64
C ALA A 69 10.24 24.25 41.09
N ASN A 70 9.96 25.23 41.92
CA ASN A 70 10.01 26.61 41.54
C ASN A 70 11.00 27.35 42.46
N TRP A 71 11.86 28.15 41.88
CA TRP A 71 12.68 29.13 42.58
C TRP A 71 12.34 30.53 42.08
N SER A 72 12.05 31.47 42.99
CA SER A 72 11.63 32.82 42.65
C SER A 72 12.42 33.85 43.41
N GLY A 73 12.83 34.94 42.75
CA GLY A 73 13.28 36.18 43.35
C GLY A 73 12.17 37.23 43.22
N ASN A 74 11.68 37.72 44.34
CA ASN A 74 10.57 38.69 44.35
C ASN A 74 11.07 40.04 44.92
N SER A 75 10.66 41.11 44.29
CA SER A 75 10.87 42.46 44.78
C SER A 75 9.51 43.16 44.83
N SER A 76 9.13 43.68 45.99
CA SER A 76 7.85 44.36 46.18
C SER A 76 8.10 45.77 46.76
N ASN A 77 7.41 46.77 46.23
CA ASN A 77 7.34 48.08 46.80
C ASN A 77 5.90 48.36 47.27
N ASN A 78 5.69 48.24 48.59
CA ASN A 78 4.41 48.52 49.22
C ASN A 78 4.54 49.63 50.24
N PRO A 79 4.05 50.87 49.96
CA PRO A 79 4.17 52.02 50.87
C PRO A 79 3.52 51.82 52.23
N SER A 80 2.58 50.90 52.32
CA SER A 80 1.84 50.65 53.59
C SER A 80 2.50 49.53 54.43
N GLN A 81 3.60 48.93 53.94
CA GLN A 81 4.24 47.85 54.66
C GLN A 81 5.12 48.39 55.78
N THR A 82 4.89 47.84 56.99
CA THR A 82 5.70 48.20 58.17
C THR A 82 6.42 46.96 58.68
N GLN A 83 7.61 47.18 59.24
CA GLN A 83 8.41 46.13 59.88
C GLN A 83 8.48 46.42 61.39
N ALA A 84 8.26 45.33 62.20
CA ALA A 84 8.46 45.44 63.63
C ALA A 84 9.94 45.46 63.97
N VAL A 85 10.38 46.48 64.70
CA VAL A 85 11.77 46.64 65.18
C VAL A 85 11.74 46.82 66.69
N LEU A 86 12.60 46.08 67.38
CA LEU A 86 12.80 46.28 68.83
C LEU A 86 13.69 47.48 69.04
N ASP A 87 13.24 48.43 69.90
CA ASP A 87 14.03 49.56 70.35
C ASP A 87 15.07 49.15 71.39
N SER A 88 15.99 50.03 71.76
CA SER A 88 17.02 49.74 72.76
C SER A 88 16.47 49.43 74.19
N ASN A 89 15.19 49.65 74.44
CA ASN A 89 14.49 49.39 75.68
C ASN A 89 13.61 48.12 75.59
N GLY A 90 13.72 47.35 74.51
CA GLY A 90 12.95 46.08 74.34
C GLY A 90 11.50 46.27 73.93
N ARG A 91 11.08 47.49 73.50
CA ARG A 91 9.76 47.78 73.01
C ARG A 91 9.67 47.59 71.52
N THR A 92 8.62 46.92 71.04
CA THR A 92 8.36 46.76 69.60
C THR A 92 7.82 48.09 69.02
N SER A 93 8.52 48.66 68.04
CA SER A 93 8.05 49.77 67.21
C SER A 93 7.86 49.31 65.76
N TYR A 94 6.88 49.89 65.03
CA TYR A 94 6.61 49.59 63.64
C TYR A 94 7.17 50.69 62.77
N VAL A 95 8.17 50.39 61.96
CA VAL A 95 8.78 51.33 61.01
C VAL A 95 8.38 51.01 59.58
N PRO A 96 8.12 52.01 58.74
CA PRO A 96 7.84 51.75 57.30
C PRO A 96 8.99 51.02 56.62
N ASN A 97 8.66 49.95 55.91
CA ASN A 97 9.59 49.19 55.07
C ASN A 97 8.97 48.92 53.72
N PRO A 98 8.87 49.93 52.83
CA PRO A 98 8.15 49.83 51.58
C PRO A 98 8.82 48.90 50.56
N ASN A 99 10.14 48.75 50.63
CA ASN A 99 10.86 47.88 49.69
C ASN A 99 11.29 46.59 50.34
N THR A 100 10.69 45.49 49.95
CA THR A 100 11.06 44.18 50.41
C THR A 100 11.48 43.32 49.23
N SER A 101 12.62 42.61 49.36
CA SER A 101 12.99 41.56 48.46
C SER A 101 13.15 40.24 49.18
N TYR A 102 12.69 39.18 48.55
CA TYR A 102 12.79 37.84 49.13
C TYR A 102 12.98 36.81 48.03
N ALA A 103 13.76 35.77 48.31
CA ALA A 103 13.86 34.57 47.47
C ALA A 103 12.95 33.49 48.07
N GLY A 104 12.30 32.72 47.21
CA GLY A 104 11.46 31.64 47.63
C GLY A 104 11.73 30.38 46.83
N THR A 105 11.63 29.26 47.48
CA THR A 105 11.57 27.93 46.83
C THR A 105 10.24 27.32 47.13
N ARG A 106 9.63 26.67 46.12
CA ARG A 106 8.41 25.92 46.26
C ARG A 106 8.57 24.58 45.58
N TYR A 107 8.36 23.50 46.30
CA TYR A 107 8.21 22.16 45.78
C TYR A 107 6.73 21.81 45.84
N TYR A 108 6.22 21.29 44.74
CA TYR A 108 4.81 20.94 44.59
C TYR A 108 4.73 19.54 43.96
N ALA A 109 4.06 18.62 44.65
CA ALA A 109 3.69 17.32 44.10
C ALA A 109 2.15 17.21 44.07
N SER A 110 1.59 16.82 42.94
CA SER A 110 0.15 16.61 42.77
C SER A 110 -0.12 15.23 42.17
N LEU A 111 -1.18 14.63 42.68
CA LEU A 111 -1.85 13.47 42.10
C LEU A 111 -3.25 13.88 41.75
N ASN A 112 -3.63 13.71 40.49
CA ASN A 112 -5.01 13.86 40.03
C ASN A 112 -5.52 12.51 39.51
N GLN A 113 -6.61 12.00 40.08
CA GLN A 113 -7.24 10.75 39.70
C GLN A 113 -8.68 11.00 39.32
N THR A 114 -9.03 10.74 38.08
CA THR A 114 -10.42 10.71 37.65
C THR A 114 -11.12 9.54 38.31
N LEU A 115 -12.14 9.83 39.11
CA LEU A 115 -13.02 8.84 39.76
C LEU A 115 -14.21 8.51 38.86
N PHE A 116 -14.71 9.51 38.16
CA PHE A 116 -15.86 9.39 37.28
C PHE A 116 -15.86 10.49 36.24
N ASP A 117 -15.74 10.09 34.95
CA ASP A 117 -15.85 10.95 33.78
C ASP A 117 -16.31 10.11 32.56
N PHE A 118 -17.58 10.28 32.22
CA PHE A 118 -18.15 9.55 31.08
C PHE A 118 -17.51 9.95 29.76
N SER A 119 -17.02 11.20 29.59
CA SER A 119 -16.42 11.64 28.35
C SER A 119 -15.08 10.94 28.09
N LYS A 120 -14.27 10.73 29.13
CA LYS A 120 -13.04 9.96 29.07
C LYS A 120 -13.28 8.48 28.74
N PHE A 121 -14.29 7.88 29.40
CA PHE A 121 -14.68 6.50 29.14
C PHE A 121 -15.09 6.29 27.67
N TRP A 122 -15.97 7.15 27.15
CA TRP A 122 -16.39 7.06 25.75
C TRP A 122 -15.29 7.44 24.76
N SER A 123 -14.36 8.31 25.16
CA SER A 123 -13.17 8.62 24.36
C SER A 123 -12.25 7.39 24.22
N TRP A 124 -12.02 6.66 25.30
CA TRP A 124 -11.30 5.39 25.27
C TRP A 124 -12.02 4.35 24.40
N ARG A 125 -13.32 4.18 24.57
CA ARG A 125 -14.11 3.27 23.72
C ARG A 125 -14.04 3.64 22.25
N ARG A 126 -14.14 4.93 21.93
CA ARG A 126 -13.98 5.44 20.56
C ARG A 126 -12.58 5.13 20.00
N ALA A 127 -11.52 5.31 20.80
CA ALA A 127 -10.17 4.98 20.39
C ALA A 127 -10.02 3.49 20.06
N ASN A 128 -10.61 2.60 20.88
CA ASN A 128 -10.64 1.17 20.61
C ASN A 128 -11.40 0.82 19.30
N THR A 129 -12.51 1.48 19.02
CA THR A 129 -13.25 1.29 17.77
C THR A 129 -12.44 1.78 16.56
N ILE A 130 -11.65 2.86 16.72
CA ILE A 130 -10.72 3.36 15.68
C ILE A 130 -9.58 2.36 15.46
N GLU A 131 -9.07 1.71 16.51
CA GLU A 131 -8.07 0.64 16.37
C GLU A 131 -8.63 -0.54 15.56
N GLU A 132 -9.87 -0.97 15.80
CA GLU A 132 -10.53 -1.99 15.00
C GLU A 132 -10.74 -1.56 13.54
N GLN A 133 -10.99 -0.27 13.28
CA GLN A 133 -11.02 0.31 11.93
C GLN A 133 -9.67 0.15 11.23
N TYR A 134 -8.57 0.57 11.85
CA TYR A 134 -7.23 0.45 11.27
C TYR A 134 -6.80 -1.00 11.07
N ASN A 135 -7.21 -1.93 11.94
CA ASN A 135 -7.01 -3.36 11.73
C ASN A 135 -7.68 -3.84 10.43
N SER A 136 -8.91 -3.40 10.18
CA SER A 136 -9.63 -3.73 8.94
C SER A 136 -9.01 -3.06 7.71
N GLU A 137 -8.51 -1.83 7.84
CA GLU A 137 -7.77 -1.12 6.79
C GLU A 137 -6.45 -1.80 6.45
N ASN A 138 -5.74 -2.33 7.44
CA ASN A 138 -4.51 -3.11 7.22
C ASN A 138 -4.78 -4.39 6.43
N ILE A 139 -5.86 -5.12 6.73
CA ILE A 139 -6.28 -6.27 5.93
C ILE A 139 -6.61 -5.84 4.50
N ALA A 140 -7.31 -4.72 4.33
CA ALA A 140 -7.62 -4.19 3.00
C ALA A 140 -6.34 -3.81 2.22
N ALA A 141 -5.33 -3.25 2.88
CA ALA A 141 -4.03 -2.94 2.27
C ALA A 141 -3.28 -4.20 1.83
N GLN A 142 -3.30 -5.27 2.65
CA GLN A 142 -2.72 -6.56 2.26
C GLN A 142 -3.42 -7.16 1.04
N HIS A 143 -4.76 -7.12 0.99
CA HIS A 143 -5.52 -7.55 -0.20
C HIS A 143 -5.21 -6.70 -1.43
N ALA A 144 -5.01 -5.40 -1.24
CA ALA A 144 -4.61 -4.50 -2.33
C ALA A 144 -3.19 -4.84 -2.85
N LEU A 145 -2.24 -5.14 -1.95
CA LEU A 145 -0.89 -5.56 -2.32
C LEU A 145 -0.91 -6.87 -3.13
N MET A 146 -1.65 -7.89 -2.66
CA MET A 146 -1.80 -9.15 -3.39
C MET A 146 -2.29 -8.92 -4.82
N HIS A 147 -3.31 -8.10 -4.99
CA HIS A 147 -3.84 -7.75 -6.31
C HIS A 147 -2.81 -6.97 -7.15
N LYS A 148 -2.12 -5.95 -6.57
CA LYS A 148 -1.09 -5.16 -7.27
C LYS A 148 0.05 -6.05 -7.77
N VAL A 149 0.51 -7.01 -6.96
CA VAL A 149 1.56 -7.96 -7.34
C VAL A 149 1.13 -8.79 -8.56
N VAL A 150 -0.08 -9.38 -8.52
CA VAL A 150 -0.61 -10.14 -9.66
C VAL A 150 -0.72 -9.25 -10.90
N GLU A 151 -1.27 -8.04 -10.77
CA GLU A 151 -1.45 -7.10 -11.89
C GLU A 151 -0.11 -6.72 -12.54
N LYS A 152 0.91 -6.37 -11.73
CA LYS A 152 2.22 -5.94 -12.22
C LYS A 152 3.02 -7.11 -12.77
N TYR A 153 3.03 -8.28 -12.11
CA TYR A 153 3.70 -9.48 -12.58
C TYR A 153 3.21 -9.89 -13.99
N PHE A 154 1.89 -10.05 -14.13
CA PHE A 154 1.30 -10.39 -15.43
C PHE A 154 1.33 -9.23 -16.44
N GLY A 155 1.49 -7.99 -15.96
CA GLY A 155 1.77 -6.84 -16.82
C GLY A 155 3.13 -6.95 -17.51
N VAL A 156 4.16 -7.40 -16.79
CA VAL A 156 5.49 -7.66 -17.37
C VAL A 156 5.43 -8.80 -18.40
N LEU A 157 4.80 -9.93 -18.06
CA LEU A 157 4.68 -11.06 -18.97
C LEU A 157 3.91 -10.71 -20.26
N GLU A 158 2.83 -9.94 -20.14
CA GLU A 158 2.07 -9.45 -21.29
C GLU A 158 2.93 -8.56 -22.19
N ALA A 159 3.74 -7.66 -21.61
CA ALA A 159 4.64 -6.79 -22.35
C ALA A 159 5.76 -7.60 -23.05
N GLU A 160 6.37 -8.58 -22.37
CA GLU A 160 7.39 -9.43 -22.93
C GLU A 160 6.84 -10.29 -24.10
N ASP A 161 5.64 -10.85 -23.96
CA ASP A 161 4.98 -11.60 -25.02
C ASP A 161 4.70 -10.71 -26.24
N GLN A 162 4.21 -9.49 -26.01
CA GLN A 162 3.97 -8.54 -27.12
C GLN A 162 5.26 -8.18 -27.87
N LEU A 163 6.34 -7.91 -27.15
CA LEU A 163 7.65 -7.67 -27.74
C LEU A 163 8.10 -8.88 -28.56
N HIS A 164 7.98 -10.08 -28.01
CA HIS A 164 8.33 -11.32 -28.71
C HIS A 164 7.53 -11.51 -30.01
N PHE A 165 6.23 -11.20 -30.00
CA PHE A 165 5.42 -11.25 -31.23
C PHE A 165 5.89 -10.23 -32.28
N TYR A 166 6.20 -8.98 -31.90
CA TYR A 166 6.71 -7.98 -32.82
C TYR A 166 8.09 -8.39 -33.39
N GLN A 167 8.98 -8.91 -32.57
CA GLN A 167 10.27 -9.43 -33.03
C GLN A 167 10.13 -10.60 -34.03
N THR A 168 9.21 -11.52 -33.73
CA THR A 168 8.93 -12.66 -34.62
C THR A 168 8.32 -12.19 -35.94
N GLU A 169 7.35 -11.26 -35.91
CA GLU A 169 6.74 -10.68 -37.11
C GLU A 169 7.75 -9.90 -37.92
N LYS A 170 8.60 -9.07 -37.30
CA LYS A 170 9.70 -8.33 -37.93
C LYS A 170 10.68 -9.28 -38.63
N ASN A 171 11.12 -10.35 -37.96
CA ASN A 171 12.05 -11.33 -38.51
C ASN A 171 11.43 -12.07 -39.73
N ALA A 172 10.14 -12.42 -39.64
CA ALA A 172 9.42 -13.00 -40.79
C ALA A 172 9.32 -11.99 -41.96
N MET A 173 9.06 -10.71 -41.65
CA MET A 173 8.99 -9.64 -42.66
C MET A 173 10.33 -9.36 -43.32
N ALA A 174 11.45 -9.37 -42.59
CA ALA A 174 12.79 -9.22 -43.11
C ALA A 174 13.14 -10.34 -44.11
N LYS A 175 12.80 -11.59 -43.78
CA LYS A 175 12.95 -12.73 -44.71
C LYS A 175 12.06 -12.54 -45.95
N ARG A 176 10.85 -12.03 -45.80
CA ARG A 176 9.94 -11.75 -46.90
C ARG A 176 10.52 -10.66 -47.83
N LEU A 177 11.07 -9.60 -47.24
CA LEU A 177 11.75 -8.54 -48.03
C LEU A 177 12.88 -9.11 -48.89
N GLU A 178 13.76 -9.91 -48.30
CA GLU A 178 14.87 -10.57 -49.01
C GLU A 178 14.34 -11.44 -50.17
N GLN A 179 13.29 -12.23 -49.95
CA GLN A 179 12.65 -13.03 -50.97
C GLN A 179 12.06 -12.18 -52.10
N THR A 180 11.34 -11.12 -51.76
CA THR A 180 10.71 -10.22 -52.74
C THR A 180 11.75 -9.47 -53.56
N GLN A 181 12.87 -9.05 -52.96
CA GLN A 181 14.02 -8.44 -53.68
C GLN A 181 14.67 -9.42 -54.68
N LYS A 182 14.86 -10.68 -54.29
CA LYS A 182 15.36 -11.73 -55.20
C LYS A 182 14.38 -12.02 -56.34
N GLN A 183 13.09 -11.98 -56.10
CA GLN A 183 12.04 -12.13 -57.13
C GLN A 183 12.01 -10.93 -58.08
N PHE A 184 12.15 -9.72 -57.57
CA PHE A 184 12.25 -8.51 -58.36
C PHE A 184 13.48 -8.53 -59.28
N ALA A 185 14.65 -8.93 -58.79
CA ALA A 185 15.85 -9.09 -59.61
C ALA A 185 15.67 -10.09 -60.78
N LYS A 186 14.74 -11.07 -60.60
CA LYS A 186 14.33 -12.02 -61.64
C LYS A 186 13.11 -11.52 -62.46
N GLN A 187 12.65 -10.28 -62.28
CA GLN A 187 11.50 -9.70 -62.95
C GLN A 187 10.17 -10.43 -62.68
N LEU A 188 10.06 -11.15 -61.58
CA LEU A 188 8.85 -11.93 -61.20
C LEU A 188 7.84 -11.11 -60.42
N VAL A 189 8.21 -9.99 -59.80
CA VAL A 189 7.35 -9.08 -59.03
C VAL A 189 7.65 -7.62 -59.38
N LYS A 190 6.76 -6.70 -59.02
CA LYS A 190 6.92 -5.27 -59.29
C LYS A 190 7.80 -4.60 -58.23
N ILE A 191 8.42 -3.49 -58.54
CA ILE A 191 9.17 -2.66 -57.57
C ILE A 191 8.28 -2.13 -56.46
N THR A 192 7.01 -1.89 -56.76
CA THR A 192 6.00 -1.50 -55.76
C THR A 192 5.82 -2.53 -54.64
N ASP A 193 5.94 -3.81 -54.99
CA ASP A 193 5.83 -4.91 -54.01
C ASP A 193 7.01 -4.90 -53.04
N VAL A 194 8.22 -4.58 -53.52
CA VAL A 194 9.42 -4.42 -52.67
C VAL A 194 9.22 -3.28 -51.69
N TYR A 195 8.78 -2.10 -52.15
CA TYR A 195 8.55 -0.95 -51.30
C TYR A 195 7.40 -1.16 -50.30
N THR A 196 6.38 -1.92 -50.67
CA THR A 196 5.29 -2.29 -49.75
C THR A 196 5.79 -3.14 -48.59
N VAL A 197 6.61 -4.15 -48.86
CA VAL A 197 7.22 -5.01 -47.83
C VAL A 197 8.22 -4.22 -46.96
N GLU A 198 9.02 -3.33 -47.57
CA GLU A 198 9.97 -2.49 -46.86
C GLU A 198 9.27 -1.52 -45.92
N ALA A 199 8.22 -0.83 -46.35
CA ALA A 199 7.41 0.05 -45.55
C ALA A 199 6.79 -0.69 -44.33
N ARG A 200 6.32 -1.94 -44.57
CA ARG A 200 5.78 -2.78 -43.50
C ARG A 200 6.85 -3.20 -42.47
N LEU A 201 8.06 -3.54 -42.96
CA LEU A 201 9.19 -3.86 -42.09
C LEU A 201 9.58 -2.66 -41.19
N ASP A 202 9.61 -1.46 -41.76
CA ASP A 202 9.96 -0.24 -41.01
C ASP A 202 8.89 0.12 -39.97
N GLN A 203 7.61 -0.11 -40.29
CA GLN A 203 6.53 0.01 -39.32
C GLN A 203 6.69 -0.98 -38.16
N LEU A 204 7.08 -2.23 -38.44
CA LEU A 204 7.33 -3.23 -37.41
C LEU A 204 8.55 -2.91 -36.53
N LYS A 205 9.60 -2.32 -37.09
CA LYS A 205 10.75 -1.81 -36.32
C LYS A 205 10.31 -0.71 -35.34
N ALA A 206 9.44 0.21 -35.76
CA ALA A 206 8.89 1.25 -34.88
C ALA A 206 8.05 0.64 -33.76
N SER A 207 7.17 -0.34 -34.07
CA SER A 207 6.36 -1.06 -33.08
C SER A 207 7.20 -1.88 -32.08
N GLU A 208 8.33 -2.44 -32.51
CA GLU A 208 9.29 -3.13 -31.64
C GLU A 208 9.89 -2.18 -30.62
N ILE A 209 10.37 -0.99 -31.06
CA ILE A 209 10.95 0.02 -30.15
C ILE A 209 9.92 0.48 -29.10
N GLU A 210 8.65 0.66 -29.51
CA GLU A 210 7.57 0.97 -28.58
C GLU A 210 7.33 -0.16 -27.58
N ALA A 211 7.29 -1.41 -28.04
CA ALA A 211 7.12 -2.58 -27.20
C ALA A 211 8.31 -2.77 -26.22
N GLU A 212 9.56 -2.51 -26.65
CA GLU A 212 10.72 -2.51 -25.76
C GLU A 212 10.57 -1.50 -24.62
N THR A 213 10.09 -0.30 -24.93
CA THR A 213 9.83 0.74 -23.93
C THR A 213 8.76 0.29 -22.92
N ILE A 214 7.69 -0.36 -23.41
CA ILE A 214 6.62 -0.90 -22.55
C ILE A 214 7.17 -1.97 -21.59
N VAL A 215 8.04 -2.87 -22.08
CA VAL A 215 8.69 -3.89 -21.22
C VAL A 215 9.51 -3.24 -20.12
N VAL A 216 10.34 -2.24 -20.45
CA VAL A 216 11.15 -1.53 -19.46
C VAL A 216 10.26 -0.86 -18.41
N THR A 217 9.22 -0.17 -18.85
CA THR A 217 8.28 0.50 -17.94
C THR A 217 7.54 -0.49 -17.04
N ALA A 218 7.11 -1.63 -17.59
CA ALA A 218 6.43 -2.67 -16.81
C ALA A 218 7.38 -3.29 -15.77
N LYS A 219 8.65 -3.51 -16.12
CA LYS A 219 9.67 -4.01 -15.18
C LYS A 219 9.96 -3.01 -14.06
N GLU A 220 10.09 -1.73 -14.37
CA GLU A 220 10.25 -0.71 -13.32
C GLU A 220 9.00 -0.60 -12.42
N ALA A 221 7.79 -0.77 -12.96
CA ALA A 221 6.56 -0.78 -12.17
C ALA A 221 6.43 -2.02 -11.25
N LEU A 222 7.03 -3.16 -11.58
CA LEU A 222 7.12 -4.31 -10.69
C LEU A 222 8.21 -4.12 -9.65
N LYS A 223 9.36 -3.58 -10.04
CA LYS A 223 10.48 -3.24 -9.15
C LYS A 223 10.10 -2.18 -8.11
N GLU A 224 9.17 -1.26 -8.43
CA GLU A 224 8.61 -0.31 -7.46
C GLU A 224 8.02 -1.01 -6.23
N LEU A 225 7.34 -2.16 -6.42
CA LEU A 225 6.74 -2.92 -5.33
C LEU A 225 7.77 -3.71 -4.51
N THR A 226 8.77 -4.29 -5.18
CA THR A 226 9.75 -5.20 -4.54
C THR A 226 10.99 -4.47 -4.03
N ASN A 227 11.26 -3.26 -4.54
CA ASN A 227 12.50 -2.51 -4.34
C ASN A 227 13.78 -3.32 -4.64
N THR A 228 13.65 -4.45 -5.32
CA THR A 228 14.76 -5.33 -5.73
C THR A 228 14.75 -5.53 -7.23
N PRO A 229 15.94 -5.57 -7.88
CA PRO A 229 16.00 -5.95 -9.29
C PRO A 229 15.75 -7.46 -9.42
N PHE A 230 14.92 -7.85 -10.37
CA PHE A 230 14.71 -9.25 -10.76
C PHE A 230 15.30 -9.49 -12.15
N SER A 231 15.69 -10.73 -12.44
CA SER A 231 16.31 -11.07 -13.74
C SER A 231 15.29 -11.50 -14.78
N GLU A 232 14.62 -12.60 -14.54
CA GLU A 232 13.58 -13.18 -15.40
C GLU A 232 12.41 -13.68 -14.57
N LEU A 233 11.20 -13.63 -15.15
CA LEU A 233 9.98 -14.13 -14.52
C LEU A 233 9.60 -15.49 -15.11
N TYR A 234 8.91 -16.30 -14.30
CA TYR A 234 8.25 -17.50 -14.80
C TYR A 234 7.18 -17.11 -15.82
N GLN A 235 7.08 -17.89 -16.90
CA GLN A 235 6.10 -17.68 -17.96
C GLN A 235 4.83 -18.50 -17.75
N LEU A 236 3.73 -18.05 -18.36
CA LEU A 236 2.45 -18.76 -18.31
C LEU A 236 2.52 -20.05 -19.11
N ARG A 237 2.02 -21.15 -18.53
CA ARG A 237 1.90 -22.45 -19.25
C ARG A 237 0.82 -22.37 -20.31
N ASP A 238 0.97 -23.14 -21.38
CA ASP A 238 -0.02 -23.20 -22.47
C ASP A 238 -1.31 -23.92 -22.08
N ASN A 239 -1.25 -24.86 -21.14
CA ASN A 239 -2.35 -25.76 -20.77
C ASN A 239 -3.15 -25.28 -19.55
N VAL A 240 -3.23 -23.99 -19.30
CA VAL A 240 -4.04 -23.41 -18.21
C VAL A 240 -5.53 -23.63 -18.52
N ASN A 241 -6.26 -24.13 -17.52
CA ASN A 241 -7.69 -24.36 -17.64
C ASN A 241 -8.47 -23.12 -17.17
N TYR A 242 -8.92 -22.32 -18.12
CA TYR A 242 -9.70 -21.09 -17.86
C TYR A 242 -11.16 -21.45 -17.61
N LYS A 243 -11.65 -21.23 -16.37
CA LYS A 243 -13.03 -21.50 -15.97
C LYS A 243 -13.78 -20.23 -15.62
N PRO A 244 -15.08 -20.15 -15.97
CA PRO A 244 -15.92 -19.07 -15.49
C PRO A 244 -16.05 -19.13 -13.96
N LEU A 245 -16.41 -18.01 -13.34
CA LEU A 245 -16.77 -17.97 -11.93
C LEU A 245 -18.14 -18.61 -11.74
N ASP A 246 -18.24 -19.48 -10.74
CA ASP A 246 -19.47 -20.15 -10.38
C ASP A 246 -20.45 -19.20 -9.64
N GLY A 247 -21.73 -19.51 -9.64
CA GLY A 247 -22.75 -18.76 -8.91
C GLY A 247 -23.35 -17.57 -9.69
N GLN A 248 -24.23 -16.84 -9.01
CA GLN A 248 -24.91 -15.66 -9.56
C GLN A 248 -24.28 -14.38 -9.03
N LEU A 249 -24.34 -13.31 -9.82
CA LEU A 249 -23.77 -12.00 -9.47
C LEU A 249 -24.31 -11.48 -8.13
N GLU A 250 -25.62 -11.62 -7.93
CA GLU A 250 -26.30 -11.12 -6.73
C GLU A 250 -25.78 -11.77 -5.45
N GLN A 251 -25.44 -13.07 -5.49
CA GLN A 251 -24.85 -13.80 -4.37
C GLN A 251 -23.46 -13.25 -4.04
N TRP A 252 -22.65 -12.98 -5.06
CA TRP A 252 -21.32 -12.43 -4.89
C TRP A 252 -21.31 -10.99 -4.39
N VAL A 253 -22.33 -10.20 -4.76
CA VAL A 253 -22.52 -8.85 -4.23
C VAL A 253 -22.82 -8.90 -2.73
N GLU A 254 -23.64 -9.84 -2.26
CA GLU A 254 -23.91 -9.98 -0.82
C GLU A 254 -22.66 -10.49 -0.06
N VAL A 255 -21.91 -11.42 -0.62
CA VAL A 255 -20.61 -11.85 -0.05
C VAL A 255 -19.65 -10.67 0.02
N ALA A 256 -19.54 -9.86 -1.03
CA ALA A 256 -18.68 -8.68 -1.02
C ALA A 256 -19.07 -7.67 0.07
N LYS A 257 -20.36 -7.48 0.33
CA LYS A 257 -20.83 -6.60 1.41
C LYS A 257 -20.51 -7.12 2.81
N SER A 258 -20.46 -8.43 3.01
CA SER A 258 -20.16 -9.03 4.31
C SER A 258 -18.67 -9.23 4.58
N GLU A 259 -17.89 -9.58 3.55
CA GLU A 259 -16.52 -10.04 3.71
C GLU A 259 -15.45 -9.00 3.30
N ASN A 260 -15.86 -7.89 2.63
CA ASN A 260 -14.88 -6.92 2.15
C ASN A 260 -14.29 -6.10 3.29
N PRO A 261 -12.96 -6.15 3.54
CA PRO A 261 -12.33 -5.46 4.68
C PRO A 261 -12.40 -3.93 4.59
N THR A 262 -12.47 -3.36 3.38
CA THR A 262 -12.66 -1.90 3.21
C THR A 262 -14.03 -1.47 3.72
N LEU A 263 -15.06 -2.29 3.52
CA LEU A 263 -16.39 -1.98 4.05
C LEU A 263 -16.48 -2.24 5.55
N ALA A 264 -15.81 -3.28 6.05
CA ALA A 264 -15.69 -3.53 7.49
C ALA A 264 -15.03 -2.33 8.21
N ALA A 265 -13.96 -1.77 7.65
CA ALA A 265 -13.32 -0.56 8.17
C ALA A 265 -14.29 0.64 8.18
N GLN A 266 -15.09 0.81 7.13
CA GLN A 266 -16.06 1.91 7.04
C GLN A 266 -17.20 1.77 8.06
N LEU A 267 -17.65 0.55 8.37
CA LEU A 267 -18.62 0.30 9.43
C LEU A 267 -18.05 0.67 10.79
N LYS A 268 -16.76 0.38 11.05
CA LYS A 268 -16.06 0.80 12.28
C LYS A 268 -15.89 2.32 12.34
N ALA A 269 -15.65 2.99 11.21
CA ALA A 269 -15.62 4.45 11.15
C ALA A 269 -16.99 5.09 11.55
N ILE A 270 -18.10 4.49 11.15
CA ILE A 270 -19.46 4.93 11.59
C ILE A 270 -19.63 4.72 13.09
N GLU A 271 -19.23 3.56 13.62
CA GLU A 271 -19.28 3.25 15.05
C GLU A 271 -18.43 4.25 15.84
N ALA A 272 -17.21 4.53 15.41
CA ALA A 272 -16.33 5.53 16.03
C ALA A 272 -16.92 6.95 15.98
N ALA A 273 -17.58 7.33 14.90
CA ALA A 273 -18.29 8.60 14.80
C ALA A 273 -19.50 8.67 15.75
N HIS A 274 -20.24 7.57 15.89
CA HIS A 274 -21.33 7.45 16.87
C HIS A 274 -20.82 7.57 18.31
N ASP A 275 -19.72 6.90 18.64
CA ASP A 275 -19.06 7.03 19.94
C ASP A 275 -18.59 8.48 20.16
N GLY A 276 -18.13 9.17 19.11
CA GLY A 276 -17.81 10.59 19.14
C GLY A 276 -18.97 11.49 19.52
N VAL A 277 -20.19 11.20 19.04
CA VAL A 277 -21.42 11.88 19.48
C VAL A 277 -21.67 11.63 20.98
N THR A 278 -21.46 10.39 21.43
CA THR A 278 -21.65 10.01 22.83
C THR A 278 -20.63 10.68 23.76
N VAL A 279 -19.37 10.84 23.29
CA VAL A 279 -18.34 11.65 23.99
C VAL A 279 -18.83 13.08 24.20
N GLN A 280 -19.37 13.73 23.16
CA GLN A 280 -19.85 15.11 23.31
C GLN A 280 -21.09 15.22 24.21
N LYS A 281 -22.01 14.26 24.13
CA LYS A 281 -23.16 14.17 25.06
C LYS A 281 -22.71 13.98 26.52
N SER A 282 -21.66 13.20 26.72
CA SER A 282 -21.13 12.92 28.08
C SER A 282 -20.49 14.15 28.72
N LYS A 283 -20.05 15.14 27.96
CA LYS A 283 -19.50 16.42 28.48
C LYS A 283 -20.55 17.29 29.20
N PHE A 284 -21.84 16.98 29.05
CA PHE A 284 -22.90 17.66 29.84
C PHE A 284 -23.13 17.00 31.20
N LEU A 285 -22.50 15.87 31.50
CA LEU A 285 -22.59 15.16 32.76
C LEU A 285 -21.52 15.67 33.74
N PRO A 286 -21.76 15.53 35.07
CA PRO A 286 -20.75 15.84 36.09
C PRO A 286 -19.52 14.96 35.93
N ASP A 287 -18.34 15.54 36.16
CA ASP A 287 -17.10 14.80 36.39
C ASP A 287 -16.68 14.87 37.86
N VAL A 288 -15.99 13.82 38.32
CA VAL A 288 -15.53 13.70 39.70
C VAL A 288 -14.07 13.29 39.72
N ASP A 289 -13.23 14.15 40.30
CA ASP A 289 -11.79 13.94 40.41
C ASP A 289 -11.35 13.94 41.89
N LEU A 290 -10.45 13.00 42.23
CA LEU A 290 -9.68 13.03 43.49
C LEU A 290 -8.36 13.79 43.22
N GLN A 291 -8.13 14.82 44.00
CA GLN A 291 -6.91 15.62 43.93
C GLN A 291 -6.15 15.53 45.25
N LEU A 292 -4.90 15.06 45.19
CA LEU A 292 -3.98 15.06 46.33
C LEU A 292 -2.83 16.00 45.99
N ASN A 293 -2.58 17.00 46.85
CA ASN A 293 -1.53 17.96 46.64
C ASN A 293 -0.64 18.05 47.90
N TYR A 294 0.65 18.12 47.68
CA TYR A 294 1.64 18.40 48.70
C TYR A 294 2.47 19.60 48.29
N TYR A 295 2.53 20.59 49.17
CA TYR A 295 3.31 21.81 48.95
C TYR A 295 4.36 21.91 50.04
N ASP A 296 5.61 22.20 49.68
CA ASP A 296 6.65 22.65 50.57
C ASP A 296 7.15 24.02 50.05
N THR A 297 6.91 25.08 50.82
CA THR A 297 7.23 26.43 50.45
C THR A 297 8.16 27.04 51.48
N ASN A 298 9.31 27.46 51.05
CA ASN A 298 10.26 28.20 51.85
C ASN A 298 10.41 29.62 51.25
N THR A 299 10.08 30.63 52.07
CA THR A 299 10.22 32.04 51.73
C THR A 299 11.21 32.69 52.67
N GLY A 300 12.38 33.09 52.14
CA GLY A 300 13.39 33.85 52.89
C GLY A 300 13.26 35.35 52.65
N TYR A 301 13.00 36.13 53.69
CA TYR A 301 13.06 37.59 53.59
C TYR A 301 14.53 38.08 53.68
N GLN A 302 15.05 38.64 52.62
CA GLN A 302 16.38 39.30 52.61
C GLN A 302 16.22 40.76 53.16
N SER A 303 15.91 40.91 54.38
CA SER A 303 16.02 42.20 55.06
C SER A 303 17.04 42.10 56.17
N ALA A 304 18.03 42.97 56.18
CA ALA A 304 19.27 42.88 56.95
C ALA A 304 19.08 42.98 58.49
N LYS A 305 17.87 43.07 59.03
CA LYS A 305 17.58 43.12 60.46
C LYS A 305 16.23 42.58 60.86
N ALA A 306 15.61 41.71 60.09
CA ALA A 306 14.34 41.09 60.50
C ALA A 306 14.60 39.88 61.42
N THR A 307 14.09 39.95 62.62
CA THR A 307 14.08 38.85 63.58
C THR A 307 13.07 37.76 63.25
N SER A 308 12.48 37.74 62.09
CA SER A 308 11.60 36.67 61.62
C SER A 308 12.39 35.73 60.73
N SER A 309 12.76 34.59 61.27
CA SER A 309 13.29 33.45 60.49
C SER A 309 12.33 33.10 59.36
N GLY A 310 12.81 33.10 58.14
CA GLY A 310 12.12 32.45 57.03
C GLY A 310 11.78 31.00 57.44
N GLY A 311 10.51 30.63 57.34
CA GLY A 311 10.05 29.31 57.69
C GLY A 311 9.67 28.52 56.45
N SER A 312 9.94 27.24 56.48
CA SER A 312 9.34 26.29 55.52
C SER A 312 7.94 25.94 56.01
N ILE A 313 6.96 26.00 55.11
CA ILE A 313 5.59 25.59 55.39
C ILE A 313 5.25 24.41 54.46
N SER A 314 4.96 23.27 55.09
CA SER A 314 4.51 22.08 54.38
C SER A 314 3.00 21.93 54.54
N THR A 315 2.30 21.73 53.44
CA THR A 315 0.83 21.59 53.44
C THR A 315 0.44 20.39 52.58
N ALA A 316 -0.37 19.49 53.11
CA ALA A 316 -1.00 18.41 52.36
C ALA A 316 -2.51 18.69 52.24
N VAL A 317 -3.03 18.54 51.03
CA VAL A 317 -4.46 18.73 50.73
C VAL A 317 -4.97 17.51 49.99
N ALA A 318 -6.09 16.96 50.46
CA ALA A 318 -6.90 15.94 49.79
C ALA A 318 -8.25 16.54 49.47
N ALA A 319 -8.67 16.53 48.23
CA ALA A 319 -9.96 17.07 47.82
C ALA A 319 -10.64 16.15 46.81
N ILE A 320 -11.97 16.04 46.91
CA ILE A 320 -12.80 15.48 45.85
C ILE A 320 -13.51 16.65 45.21
N ASN A 321 -13.24 16.84 43.90
CA ASN A 321 -13.84 17.89 43.12
C ASN A 321 -14.96 17.29 42.26
N VAL A 322 -16.14 17.93 42.29
CA VAL A 322 -17.27 17.59 41.42
C VAL A 322 -17.52 18.82 40.55
N THR A 323 -17.30 18.66 39.24
CA THR A 323 -17.52 19.73 38.27
C THR A 323 -18.78 19.44 37.47
N VAL A 324 -19.69 20.41 37.39
CA VAL A 324 -20.91 20.35 36.59
C VAL A 324 -20.90 21.52 35.62
N PRO A 325 -20.74 21.32 34.30
CA PRO A 325 -20.82 22.40 33.35
C PRO A 325 -22.25 22.89 33.21
N ILE A 326 -22.53 24.14 33.63
CA ILE A 326 -23.86 24.72 33.57
C ILE A 326 -24.05 25.51 32.27
N PHE A 327 -23.09 26.31 31.91
CA PHE A 327 -23.11 27.10 30.65
C PHE A 327 -21.70 27.54 30.24
N ASP A 328 -21.36 27.23 29.01
CA ASP A 328 -20.03 27.48 28.43
C ASP A 328 -20.08 28.39 27.15
N GLY A 329 -21.12 29.25 27.09
CA GLY A 329 -21.31 30.14 25.92
C GLY A 329 -21.85 29.40 24.68
N GLY A 330 -22.32 28.14 24.82
CA GLY A 330 -22.85 27.34 23.73
C GLY A 330 -21.79 26.47 23.01
N VAL A 331 -20.53 26.46 23.48
CA VAL A 331 -19.45 25.68 22.86
C VAL A 331 -19.80 24.18 22.82
N SER A 332 -20.19 23.59 23.95
CA SER A 332 -20.53 22.17 24.03
C SER A 332 -21.70 21.78 23.12
N ILE A 333 -22.72 22.64 22.98
CA ILE A 333 -23.88 22.34 22.11
C ILE A 333 -23.48 22.34 20.62
N HIS A 334 -22.62 23.29 20.21
CA HIS A 334 -22.14 23.33 18.83
C HIS A 334 -21.16 22.19 18.51
N GLN A 335 -20.33 21.77 19.47
CA GLN A 335 -19.51 20.56 19.36
C GLN A 335 -20.36 19.29 19.24
N LEU A 336 -21.50 19.23 19.92
CA LEU A 336 -22.45 18.13 19.77
C LEU A 336 -23.03 18.11 18.34
N PHE A 337 -23.53 19.24 17.82
CA PHE A 337 -24.04 19.32 16.45
C PHE A 337 -22.96 19.00 15.42
N GLU A 338 -21.74 19.46 15.61
CA GLU A 338 -20.60 19.08 14.75
C GLU A 338 -20.39 17.58 14.74
N SER A 339 -20.43 16.92 15.89
CA SER A 339 -20.24 15.46 15.97
C SER A 339 -21.41 14.69 15.33
N GLU A 340 -22.64 15.19 15.41
CA GLU A 340 -23.80 14.62 14.71
C GLU A 340 -23.67 14.74 13.19
N HIS A 341 -23.17 15.88 12.69
CA HIS A 341 -22.89 16.05 11.25
C HIS A 341 -21.72 15.16 10.80
N ARG A 342 -20.71 14.93 11.63
CA ARG A 342 -19.63 13.97 11.33
C ARG A 342 -20.14 12.53 11.23
N LEU A 343 -21.11 12.14 12.08
CA LEU A 343 -21.76 10.84 11.97
C LEU A 343 -22.57 10.72 10.67
N GLU A 344 -23.29 11.77 10.29
CA GLU A 344 -24.03 11.80 9.02
C GLU A 344 -23.06 11.72 7.82
N LEU A 345 -21.94 12.44 7.87
CA LEU A 345 -20.89 12.35 6.85
C LEU A 345 -20.36 10.91 6.72
N ALA A 346 -20.01 10.26 7.82
CA ALA A 346 -19.51 8.88 7.81
C ALA A 346 -20.53 7.90 7.23
N LYS A 347 -21.83 8.08 7.48
CA LYS A 347 -22.91 7.27 6.85
C LYS A 347 -22.98 7.46 5.34
N ASN A 348 -22.86 8.70 4.86
CA ASN A 348 -22.88 9.00 3.44
C ASN A 348 -21.64 8.48 2.71
N GLU A 349 -20.47 8.54 3.36
CA GLU A 349 -19.23 7.94 2.85
C GLU A 349 -19.36 6.41 2.74
N ASN A 350 -19.95 5.75 3.73
CA ASN A 350 -20.23 4.32 3.69
C ASN A 350 -21.17 3.96 2.52
N GLU A 351 -22.24 4.70 2.31
CA GLU A 351 -23.14 4.47 1.19
C GLU A 351 -22.41 4.63 -0.16
N SER A 352 -21.52 5.61 -0.27
CA SER A 352 -20.67 5.79 -1.46
C SER A 352 -19.75 4.60 -1.68
N LYS A 353 -19.12 4.08 -0.61
CA LYS A 353 -18.26 2.89 -0.67
C LYS A 353 -19.02 1.63 -1.04
N ILE A 354 -20.22 1.43 -0.50
CA ILE A 354 -21.11 0.32 -0.86
C ILE A 354 -21.42 0.34 -2.37
N ARG A 355 -21.82 1.49 -2.91
CA ARG A 355 -22.12 1.62 -4.35
C ARG A 355 -20.89 1.37 -5.21
N ALA A 356 -19.73 1.87 -4.81
CA ALA A 356 -18.48 1.62 -5.52
C ALA A 356 -18.11 0.14 -5.48
N LEU A 357 -18.27 -0.53 -4.33
CA LEU A 357 -18.01 -1.96 -4.17
C LEU A 357 -18.94 -2.82 -5.04
N ILE A 358 -20.24 -2.52 -5.05
CA ILE A 358 -21.22 -3.23 -5.90
C ILE A 358 -20.80 -3.11 -7.37
N LYS A 359 -20.45 -1.89 -7.82
CA LYS A 359 -19.99 -1.65 -9.19
C LYS A 359 -18.70 -2.44 -9.48
N GLU A 360 -17.70 -2.37 -8.60
CA GLU A 360 -16.42 -3.07 -8.81
C GLU A 360 -16.60 -4.60 -8.86
N THR A 361 -17.41 -5.15 -7.95
CA THR A 361 -17.73 -6.59 -7.92
C THR A 361 -18.45 -7.01 -9.20
N SER A 362 -19.44 -6.22 -9.65
CA SER A 362 -20.19 -6.49 -10.88
C SER A 362 -19.28 -6.43 -12.11
N ASP A 363 -18.48 -5.37 -12.23
CA ASP A 363 -17.57 -5.17 -13.36
C ASP A 363 -16.52 -6.31 -13.43
N SER A 364 -15.96 -6.69 -12.29
CA SER A 364 -14.91 -7.74 -12.23
C SER A 364 -15.46 -9.14 -12.46
N PHE A 365 -16.67 -9.46 -11.95
CA PHE A 365 -17.37 -10.72 -12.21
C PHE A 365 -17.70 -10.88 -13.69
N LEU A 366 -18.34 -9.88 -14.29
CA LEU A 366 -18.72 -9.90 -15.70
C LEU A 366 -17.48 -9.96 -16.61
N SER A 367 -16.43 -9.20 -16.29
CA SER A 367 -15.18 -9.18 -17.06
C SER A 367 -14.44 -10.50 -16.97
N SER A 368 -14.40 -11.13 -15.79
CA SER A 368 -13.79 -12.47 -15.61
C SER A 368 -14.49 -13.51 -16.47
N ASN A 369 -15.84 -13.56 -16.42
CA ASN A 369 -16.62 -14.51 -17.21
C ASN A 369 -16.57 -14.22 -18.72
N ALA A 370 -16.52 -12.95 -19.11
CA ALA A 370 -16.34 -12.55 -20.50
C ALA A 370 -14.95 -12.95 -21.04
N SER A 371 -13.91 -12.89 -20.18
CA SER A 371 -12.55 -13.26 -20.57
C SER A 371 -12.43 -14.73 -20.99
N VAL A 372 -13.13 -15.64 -20.33
CA VAL A 372 -13.16 -17.07 -20.72
C VAL A 372 -13.68 -17.24 -22.14
N ARG A 373 -14.84 -16.64 -22.44
CA ARG A 373 -15.42 -16.68 -23.79
C ARG A 373 -14.54 -16.01 -24.83
N ARG A 374 -13.85 -14.93 -24.44
CA ARG A 374 -12.90 -14.23 -25.31
C ARG A 374 -11.70 -15.09 -25.64
N ILE A 375 -11.14 -15.84 -24.66
CA ILE A 375 -10.04 -16.78 -24.88
C ILE A 375 -10.47 -17.85 -25.88
N GLU A 376 -11.64 -18.49 -25.71
CA GLU A 376 -12.15 -19.50 -26.63
C GLU A 376 -12.34 -18.94 -28.07
N ALA A 377 -12.89 -17.74 -28.18
CA ALA A 377 -13.08 -17.09 -29.47
C ALA A 377 -11.73 -16.73 -30.13
N SER A 378 -10.77 -16.21 -29.35
CA SER A 378 -9.44 -15.87 -29.84
C SER A 378 -8.63 -17.11 -30.25
N GLN A 379 -8.77 -18.24 -29.57
CA GLN A 379 -8.17 -19.52 -29.98
C GLN A 379 -8.68 -19.97 -31.37
N LYS A 380 -9.99 -19.86 -31.62
CA LYS A 380 -10.57 -20.15 -32.92
C LYS A 380 -10.12 -19.15 -33.99
N ALA A 381 -9.99 -17.86 -33.62
CA ALA A 381 -9.48 -16.83 -34.51
C ALA A 381 -8.03 -17.08 -34.94
N VAL A 382 -7.15 -17.47 -34.00
CA VAL A 382 -5.76 -17.85 -34.30
C VAL A 382 -5.73 -19.02 -35.28
N LEU A 383 -6.51 -20.08 -35.03
CA LEU A 383 -6.58 -21.27 -35.91
C LEU A 383 -7.03 -20.88 -37.32
N SER A 384 -8.06 -20.03 -37.44
CA SER A 384 -8.60 -19.59 -38.71
C SER A 384 -7.61 -18.68 -39.46
N ALA A 385 -6.97 -17.73 -38.76
CA ALA A 385 -5.99 -16.82 -39.36
C ALA A 385 -4.74 -17.57 -39.84
N THR A 386 -4.26 -18.57 -39.06
CA THR A 386 -3.14 -19.42 -39.45
C THR A 386 -3.48 -20.20 -40.73
N LYS A 387 -4.66 -20.84 -40.80
CA LYS A 387 -5.09 -21.56 -42.01
C LYS A 387 -5.25 -20.61 -43.21
N SER A 388 -5.79 -19.42 -43.02
CA SER A 388 -5.91 -18.40 -44.06
C SER A 388 -4.55 -18.00 -44.58
N ARG A 389 -3.59 -17.68 -43.71
CA ARG A 389 -2.20 -17.34 -44.11
C ARG A 389 -1.55 -18.49 -44.91
N GLU A 390 -1.71 -19.76 -44.47
CA GLU A 390 -1.16 -20.91 -45.19
C GLU A 390 -1.80 -21.09 -46.54
N ALA A 391 -3.10 -20.86 -46.68
CA ALA A 391 -3.79 -20.95 -47.97
C ALA A 391 -3.34 -19.82 -48.93
N THR A 392 -3.26 -18.58 -48.44
CA THR A 392 -2.77 -17.44 -49.20
C THR A 392 -1.32 -17.61 -49.63
N GLU A 393 -0.46 -18.15 -48.75
CA GLU A 393 0.93 -18.49 -49.11
C GLU A 393 1.01 -19.49 -50.26
N LYS A 394 0.19 -20.56 -50.23
CA LYS A 394 0.11 -21.52 -51.32
C LYS A 394 -0.48 -20.92 -52.60
N GLY A 395 -1.46 -20.01 -52.46
CA GLY A 395 -2.03 -19.27 -53.60
C GLY A 395 -1.01 -18.38 -54.28
N PHE A 396 -0.22 -17.68 -53.47
CA PHE A 396 0.88 -16.84 -54.00
C PHE A 396 1.93 -17.67 -54.75
N GLN A 397 2.37 -18.80 -54.20
CA GLN A 397 3.30 -19.71 -54.87
C GLN A 397 2.81 -20.18 -56.24
N LYS A 398 1.47 -20.26 -56.42
CA LYS A 398 0.83 -20.63 -57.67
C LYS A 398 0.48 -19.41 -58.58
N GLY A 399 0.79 -18.17 -58.13
CA GLY A 399 0.52 -16.96 -58.87
C GLY A 399 -0.94 -16.47 -58.84
N VAL A 400 -1.77 -17.00 -57.95
CA VAL A 400 -3.21 -16.62 -57.79
C VAL A 400 -3.38 -15.46 -56.82
N GLU A 401 -2.55 -15.36 -55.78
CA GLU A 401 -2.57 -14.34 -54.79
C GLU A 401 -1.43 -13.32 -54.94
N THR A 402 -1.60 -12.13 -54.38
CA THR A 402 -0.60 -11.05 -54.47
C THR A 402 0.30 -11.01 -53.24
N VAL A 403 1.42 -10.26 -53.30
CA VAL A 403 2.28 -9.97 -52.13
C VAL A 403 1.47 -9.28 -51.04
N THR A 404 0.59 -8.35 -51.39
CA THR A 404 -0.27 -7.64 -50.43
C THR A 404 -1.21 -8.58 -49.67
N ASP A 405 -1.77 -9.59 -50.36
CA ASP A 405 -2.68 -10.57 -49.72
C ASP A 405 -1.93 -11.39 -48.69
N ILE A 406 -0.70 -11.82 -48.95
CA ILE A 406 0.15 -12.51 -47.97
C ILE A 406 0.45 -11.61 -46.77
N LEU A 407 0.86 -10.36 -47.02
CA LEU A 407 1.16 -9.41 -45.93
C LEU A 407 -0.04 -9.19 -45.02
N ASN A 408 -1.23 -9.05 -45.58
CA ASN A 408 -2.48 -8.90 -44.82
C ASN A 408 -2.79 -10.17 -44.03
N ALA A 409 -2.70 -11.36 -44.64
CA ALA A 409 -2.98 -12.62 -43.97
C ALA A 409 -1.97 -12.87 -42.82
N GLN A 410 -0.71 -12.54 -43.00
CA GLN A 410 0.35 -12.64 -42.01
C GLN A 410 0.12 -11.66 -40.86
N GLN A 411 -0.27 -10.42 -41.15
CA GLN A 411 -0.64 -9.42 -40.13
C GLN A 411 -1.81 -9.89 -39.28
N GLU A 412 -2.88 -10.42 -39.88
CA GLU A 412 -4.05 -10.93 -39.17
C GLU A 412 -3.71 -12.13 -38.28
N GLU A 413 -2.80 -13.02 -38.71
CA GLU A 413 -2.34 -14.13 -37.85
C GLU A 413 -1.59 -13.61 -36.61
N PHE A 414 -0.64 -12.70 -36.77
CA PHE A 414 0.11 -12.13 -35.63
C PHE A 414 -0.80 -11.32 -34.71
N LYS A 415 -1.75 -10.56 -35.25
CA LYS A 415 -2.75 -9.84 -34.51
C LYS A 415 -3.61 -10.79 -33.66
N ALA A 416 -4.12 -11.88 -34.26
CA ALA A 416 -4.90 -12.87 -33.53
C ALA A 416 -4.10 -13.54 -32.40
N LYS A 417 -2.80 -13.82 -32.62
CA LYS A 417 -1.91 -14.37 -31.59
C LYS A 417 -1.71 -13.38 -30.41
N ARG A 418 -1.50 -12.10 -30.70
CA ARG A 418 -1.41 -11.04 -29.66
C ARG A 418 -2.71 -10.91 -28.87
N GLU A 419 -3.86 -10.91 -29.55
CA GLU A 419 -5.18 -10.83 -28.90
C GLU A 419 -5.46 -12.04 -28.00
N LEU A 420 -5.02 -13.24 -28.40
CA LEU A 420 -5.14 -14.43 -27.53
C LEU A 420 -4.26 -14.31 -26.28
N SER A 421 -3.00 -13.86 -26.41
CA SER A 421 -2.11 -13.66 -25.28
C SER A 421 -2.69 -12.61 -24.32
N GLN A 422 -3.15 -11.46 -24.82
CA GLN A 422 -3.82 -10.44 -24.03
C GLN A 422 -5.07 -10.96 -23.31
N ALA A 423 -5.90 -11.77 -23.98
CA ALA A 423 -7.09 -12.35 -23.36
C ALA A 423 -6.75 -13.29 -22.20
N LYS A 424 -5.66 -14.07 -22.30
CA LYS A 424 -5.17 -14.95 -21.23
C LYS A 424 -4.76 -14.12 -20.00
N TYR A 425 -3.95 -13.09 -20.18
CA TYR A 425 -3.51 -12.22 -19.08
C TYR A 425 -4.65 -11.40 -18.47
N ALA A 426 -5.57 -10.90 -19.31
CA ALA A 426 -6.75 -10.18 -18.84
C ALA A 426 -7.63 -11.05 -17.92
N TYR A 427 -7.81 -12.35 -18.24
CA TYR A 427 -8.53 -13.28 -17.37
C TYR A 427 -7.92 -13.35 -15.98
N ILE A 428 -6.61 -13.51 -15.86
CA ILE A 428 -5.91 -13.62 -14.58
C ILE A 428 -6.07 -12.34 -13.77
N LYS A 429 -5.86 -11.17 -14.40
CA LYS A 429 -6.01 -9.86 -13.76
C LYS A 429 -7.46 -9.62 -13.29
N HIS A 430 -8.46 -9.95 -14.11
CA HIS A 430 -9.87 -9.79 -13.75
C HIS A 430 -10.29 -10.74 -12.62
N ARG A 431 -9.79 -12.00 -12.63
CA ARG A 431 -10.03 -12.94 -11.55
C ARG A 431 -9.44 -12.47 -10.22
N ALA A 432 -8.20 -11.98 -10.21
CA ALA A 432 -7.56 -11.41 -9.02
C ALA A 432 -8.32 -10.18 -8.51
N ARG A 433 -8.75 -9.29 -9.41
CA ARG A 433 -9.57 -8.13 -9.07
C ARG A 433 -10.90 -8.52 -8.44
N PHE A 434 -11.56 -9.53 -9.00
CA PHE A 434 -12.80 -10.07 -8.44
C PHE A 434 -12.58 -10.61 -7.02
N MET A 435 -11.56 -11.46 -6.79
CA MET A 435 -11.26 -11.99 -5.46
C MET A 435 -10.99 -10.89 -4.44
N ARG A 436 -10.29 -9.80 -4.84
CA ARG A 436 -10.10 -8.63 -3.98
C ARG A 436 -11.44 -7.92 -3.69
N SER A 437 -12.29 -7.71 -4.71
CA SER A 437 -13.55 -6.99 -4.54
C SER A 437 -14.52 -7.71 -3.60
N VAL A 438 -14.52 -9.05 -3.61
CA VAL A 438 -15.32 -9.85 -2.67
C VAL A 438 -14.65 -10.06 -1.31
N GLY A 439 -13.42 -9.55 -1.12
CA GLY A 439 -12.70 -9.70 0.15
C GLY A 439 -12.12 -11.09 0.41
N MET A 440 -12.06 -11.94 -0.62
CA MET A 440 -11.63 -13.34 -0.51
C MET A 440 -10.27 -13.62 -1.16
N ILE A 441 -9.50 -12.59 -1.49
CA ILE A 441 -8.14 -12.79 -1.99
C ILE A 441 -7.25 -13.28 -0.85
N THR A 442 -6.59 -14.41 -1.06
CA THR A 442 -5.72 -15.06 -0.07
C THR A 442 -4.41 -15.47 -0.71
N GLU A 443 -3.41 -15.77 0.11
CA GLU A 443 -2.12 -16.29 -0.34
C GLU A 443 -2.29 -17.61 -1.13
N GLN A 444 -3.26 -18.46 -0.76
CA GLN A 444 -3.60 -19.68 -1.50
C GLN A 444 -4.09 -19.37 -2.93
N ASN A 445 -4.80 -18.27 -3.14
CA ASN A 445 -5.21 -17.89 -4.49
C ASN A 445 -4.01 -17.44 -5.34
N ILE A 446 -3.02 -16.79 -4.73
CA ILE A 446 -1.76 -16.44 -5.41
C ILE A 446 -0.99 -17.73 -5.75
N GLU A 447 -0.94 -18.70 -4.84
CA GLU A 447 -0.31 -20.00 -5.06
C GLU A 447 -1.01 -20.79 -6.18
N GLU A 448 -2.35 -20.77 -6.24
CA GLU A 448 -3.11 -21.38 -7.37
C GLU A 448 -2.65 -20.76 -8.70
N VAL A 449 -2.56 -19.44 -8.77
CA VAL A 449 -2.10 -18.72 -9.97
C VAL A 449 -0.62 -19.01 -10.24
N ASN A 450 0.21 -19.11 -9.21
CA ASN A 450 1.63 -19.47 -9.32
C ASN A 450 1.82 -20.85 -9.97
N ASN A 451 0.95 -21.79 -9.66
CA ASN A 451 0.96 -23.13 -10.26
C ASN A 451 0.66 -23.15 -11.78
N TRP A 452 0.11 -22.06 -12.33
CA TRP A 452 -0.05 -21.88 -13.78
C TRP A 452 1.24 -21.39 -14.48
N LEU A 453 2.29 -21.10 -13.72
CA LEU A 453 3.56 -20.63 -14.21
C LEU A 453 4.57 -21.78 -14.36
N GLN A 454 5.60 -21.56 -15.17
CA GLN A 454 6.74 -22.44 -15.35
C GLN A 454 8.01 -21.62 -15.59
N PRO A 455 9.19 -22.16 -15.20
CA PRO A 455 10.44 -21.50 -15.51
C PRO A 455 10.60 -21.26 -17.00
N LYS A 456 11.14 -20.12 -17.39
CA LYS A 456 11.49 -19.85 -18.78
C LYS A 456 12.65 -20.79 -19.18
N PRO A 457 12.55 -21.53 -20.30
CA PRO A 457 13.63 -22.42 -20.72
C PRO A 457 14.89 -21.61 -21.00
N LEU A 458 16.00 -21.99 -20.38
CA LEU A 458 17.30 -21.37 -20.63
C LEU A 458 17.67 -21.55 -22.11
N LEU A 459 18.02 -20.47 -22.80
CA LEU A 459 18.39 -20.45 -24.24
C LEU A 459 19.49 -21.46 -24.62
N SER A 460 20.28 -21.96 -23.65
CA SER A 460 21.30 -22.99 -23.86
C SER A 460 20.75 -24.38 -24.19
N SER A 461 19.45 -24.64 -23.95
CA SER A 461 18.84 -25.96 -24.22
C SER A 461 18.22 -26.06 -25.62
N VAL A 462 17.90 -24.95 -26.26
CA VAL A 462 17.27 -24.94 -27.59
C VAL A 462 18.30 -25.20 -28.70
N GLU A 463 19.53 -24.68 -28.63
CA GLU A 463 20.60 -24.97 -29.58
C GLU A 463 21.08 -26.43 -29.54
N SER A 464 20.89 -27.13 -28.42
CA SER A 464 21.30 -28.54 -28.30
C SER A 464 20.29 -29.53 -28.89
N VAL A 465 19.03 -29.12 -29.04
CA VAL A 465 17.93 -29.95 -29.59
C VAL A 465 17.97 -29.85 -31.13
N GLU A 466 18.12 -28.64 -31.71
CA GLU A 466 18.26 -28.47 -33.18
C GLU A 466 19.50 -29.15 -33.73
N LYS A 467 20.62 -29.19 -32.96
CA LYS A 467 21.83 -29.93 -33.39
C LYS A 467 21.71 -31.46 -33.29
N LYS A 468 20.70 -32.01 -32.59
CA LYS A 468 20.50 -33.45 -32.51
C LYS A 468 19.59 -33.98 -33.62
N GLU A 469 18.67 -33.19 -34.15
CA GLU A 469 17.81 -33.60 -35.26
C GLU A 469 18.53 -33.60 -36.61
N ASP A 470 19.57 -32.74 -36.80
CA ASP A 470 20.34 -32.68 -38.09
C ASP A 470 21.44 -33.72 -38.22
N LYS A 471 21.56 -34.71 -37.28
CA LYS A 471 22.58 -35.77 -37.36
C LYS A 471 22.00 -37.20 -37.57
N SER A 472 20.68 -37.35 -37.80
CA SER A 472 20.06 -38.67 -37.87
C SER A 472 19.64 -39.12 -39.29
N GLU A 473 19.90 -38.35 -40.36
CA GLU A 473 19.63 -38.84 -41.71
C GLU A 473 20.77 -38.59 -42.68
N ILE A 474 21.70 -39.51 -42.77
CA ILE A 474 22.41 -39.89 -44.04
C ILE A 474 23.01 -41.27 -43.80
N LYS A 475 22.33 -42.32 -44.25
CA LYS A 475 22.97 -43.58 -44.66
C LYS A 475 22.84 -43.73 -46.17
N PRO A 476 23.93 -43.90 -46.87
CA PRO A 476 23.87 -44.16 -48.31
C PRO A 476 23.44 -45.61 -48.57
N PHE A 477 22.50 -45.79 -49.49
CA PHE A 477 22.24 -47.09 -50.12
C PHE A 477 23.26 -47.29 -51.25
N ILE A 478 23.99 -48.40 -51.14
CA ILE A 478 24.58 -49.10 -52.27
C ILE A 478 23.62 -50.23 -52.68
#